data_15d122e23ede67a64e9b9d6ad8a18898
#
_entry.id   15d122e23ede67a64e9b9d6ad8a18898
#
_cell.length_a   1.000
_cell.length_b   1.000
_cell.length_c   1.000
_cell.angle_alpha   90.00
_cell.angle_beta   90.00
_cell.angle_gamma   90.00
#
_symmetry.space_group_name_H-M   'P 1'
#
loop_
_entity.id
_entity.type
_entity.pdbx_description
1 polymer ?
#
loop_
_entity_poly.entity_id
_entity_poly.type
_entity_poly.pdbx_seq_one_letter_code
_entity_poly.pdbx_strand_id
1 'polypeptide(L)'
;MLYSQALQVPSSLQKAVFVFDYWVGNSDRQLGPFGGRPNLLMCSTNNQLQLIDHNQAFKWPLDAKKFAESHVFGPENRAWQLDLVDKVEYGQRMHDTAGRFSDLCSDIPAEWRDSISAAGLERLLEEILSNLMLCQSDEFWSVLK
;
A
#
# COMPACT_ATOMS: atom_id res chain seq x y z
N MET A 1 -10.63 7.53 -12.42
CA MET A 1 -9.97 8.86 -12.13
C MET A 1 -9.06 9.21 -13.29
N LEU A 2 -9.08 10.48 -13.75
CA LEU A 2 -8.14 10.98 -14.76
C LEU A 2 -6.81 11.41 -14.08
N TYR A 3 -5.72 11.42 -14.86
CA TYR A 3 -4.40 11.84 -14.35
C TYR A 3 -4.41 13.23 -13.70
N SER A 4 -5.04 14.22 -14.35
CA SER A 4 -5.18 15.57 -13.80
C SER A 4 -5.96 15.63 -12.48
N GLN A 5 -6.91 14.72 -12.28
CA GLN A 5 -7.66 14.61 -11.02
C GLN A 5 -6.83 13.98 -9.91
N ALA A 6 -5.99 13.00 -10.25
CA ALA A 6 -5.09 12.36 -9.29
C ALA A 6 -4.10 13.39 -8.70
N LEU A 7 -3.59 14.30 -9.52
CA LEU A 7 -2.69 15.36 -9.08
C LEU A 7 -3.33 16.40 -8.14
N GLN A 8 -4.67 16.47 -8.09
CA GLN A 8 -5.43 17.36 -7.20
C GLN A 8 -5.75 16.72 -5.83
N VAL A 9 -5.44 15.44 -5.65
CA VAL A 9 -5.58 14.78 -4.34
C VAL A 9 -4.67 15.49 -3.32
N PRO A 10 -5.15 15.81 -2.10
CA PRO A 10 -4.32 16.43 -1.07
C PRO A 10 -3.02 15.66 -0.81
N SER A 11 -1.91 16.37 -0.64
CA SER A 11 -0.58 15.75 -0.47
C SER A 11 -0.49 14.76 0.70
N SER A 12 -1.23 15.02 1.79
CA SER A 12 -1.30 14.08 2.92
C SER A 12 -1.91 12.73 2.55
N LEU A 13 -2.96 12.74 1.70
CA LEU A 13 -3.57 11.52 1.19
C LEU A 13 -2.68 10.84 0.14
N GLN A 14 -1.99 11.61 -0.72
CA GLN A 14 -1.04 11.06 -1.66
C GLN A 14 0.10 10.30 -0.93
N LYS A 15 0.68 10.92 0.11
CA LYS A 15 1.70 10.29 0.98
C LYS A 15 1.18 8.99 1.59
N ALA A 16 0.00 9.05 2.22
CA ALA A 16 -0.61 7.90 2.88
C ALA A 16 -0.83 6.73 1.91
N VAL A 17 -1.34 6.99 0.71
CA VAL A 17 -1.58 5.96 -0.32
C VAL A 17 -0.26 5.38 -0.83
N PHE A 18 0.74 6.22 -1.10
CA PHE A 18 2.05 5.78 -1.58
C PHE A 18 2.75 4.86 -0.58
N VAL A 19 2.80 5.27 0.70
CA VAL A 19 3.40 4.47 1.78
C VAL A 19 2.60 3.19 2.01
N PHE A 20 1.26 3.27 2.01
CA PHE A 20 0.40 2.11 2.18
C PHE A 20 0.62 1.06 1.09
N ASP A 21 0.61 1.46 -0.19
CA ASP A 21 0.78 0.52 -1.29
C ASP A 21 2.17 -0.15 -1.26
N TYR A 22 3.22 0.60 -0.91
CA TYR A 22 4.55 0.01 -0.73
C TYR A 22 4.58 -0.98 0.44
N TRP A 23 3.97 -0.61 1.57
CA TRP A 23 3.90 -1.45 2.77
C TRP A 23 3.18 -2.77 2.53
N VAL A 24 2.04 -2.75 1.84
CA VAL A 24 1.27 -3.97 1.54
C VAL A 24 1.74 -4.68 0.27
N GLY A 25 2.81 -4.25 -0.36
CA GLY A 25 3.35 -4.89 -1.56
C GLY A 25 2.44 -4.79 -2.79
N ASN A 26 1.67 -3.69 -2.93
CA ASN A 26 0.75 -3.45 -4.05
C ASN A 26 1.37 -2.54 -5.12
N SER A 27 1.77 -3.10 -6.26
CA SER A 27 2.39 -2.36 -7.37
C SER A 27 1.43 -1.97 -8.50
N ASP A 28 0.12 -2.24 -8.38
CA ASP A 28 -0.83 -2.06 -9.50
C ASP A 28 -1.52 -0.68 -9.53
N ARG A 29 -1.19 0.23 -8.61
CA ARG A 29 -1.76 1.59 -8.59
C ARG A 29 -0.94 2.54 -9.45
N GLN A 30 -1.08 2.40 -10.76
CA GLN A 30 -0.25 3.10 -11.75
C GLN A 30 -1.07 4.12 -12.52
N LEU A 31 -0.53 5.32 -12.73
CA LEU A 31 -1.11 6.32 -13.60
C LEU A 31 -0.05 7.32 -14.05
N GLY A 32 0.06 7.48 -15.34
CA GLY A 32 0.93 8.47 -15.97
C GLY A 32 0.17 9.32 -16.99
N PRO A 33 0.85 10.25 -17.68
CA PRO A 33 0.24 11.13 -18.69
C PRO A 33 -0.44 10.36 -19.84
N PHE A 34 0.01 9.15 -20.13
CA PHE A 34 -0.50 8.31 -21.22
C PHE A 34 -1.53 7.28 -20.77
N GLY A 35 -1.99 7.34 -19.50
CA GLY A 35 -2.98 6.42 -18.93
C GLY A 35 -2.39 5.48 -17.88
N GLY A 36 -3.20 4.52 -17.44
CA GLY A 36 -2.84 3.55 -16.40
C GLY A 36 -4.06 3.05 -15.65
N ARG A 37 -3.81 2.33 -14.56
CA ARG A 37 -4.83 1.82 -13.62
C ARG A 37 -4.63 2.49 -12.27
N PRO A 38 -5.26 3.64 -12.01
CA PRO A 38 -5.07 4.33 -10.73
C PRO A 38 -5.73 3.59 -9.57
N ASN A 39 -6.73 2.72 -9.85
CA ASN A 39 -7.49 2.00 -8.84
C ASN A 39 -7.95 2.92 -7.68
N LEU A 40 -8.37 4.13 -8.05
CA LEU A 40 -8.79 5.21 -7.18
C LEU A 40 -10.16 5.72 -7.63
N LEU A 41 -11.07 5.87 -6.68
CA LEU A 41 -12.36 6.54 -6.89
C LEU A 41 -12.43 7.78 -6.00
N MET A 42 -12.87 8.89 -6.57
CA MET A 42 -13.20 10.09 -5.81
C MET A 42 -14.71 10.21 -5.69
N CYS A 43 -15.22 10.19 -4.49
CA CYS A 43 -16.63 10.44 -4.25
C CYS A 43 -16.93 11.93 -4.48
N SER A 44 -17.81 12.23 -5.44
CA SER A 44 -18.13 13.61 -5.81
C SER A 44 -18.94 14.37 -4.76
N THR A 45 -19.60 13.67 -3.82
CA THR A 45 -20.46 14.28 -2.81
C THR A 45 -19.71 14.74 -1.56
N ASN A 46 -18.61 14.05 -1.20
CA ASN A 46 -17.89 14.32 0.04
C ASN A 46 -16.37 14.40 -0.14
N ASN A 47 -15.87 14.37 -1.38
CA ASN A 47 -14.45 14.38 -1.72
C ASN A 47 -13.62 13.28 -1.03
N GLN A 48 -14.24 12.16 -0.67
CA GLN A 48 -13.51 11.02 -0.12
C GLN A 48 -12.81 10.24 -1.22
N LEU A 49 -11.54 9.96 -0.99
CA LEU A 49 -10.74 9.07 -1.83
C LEU A 49 -10.97 7.63 -1.37
N GLN A 50 -11.35 6.77 -2.30
CA GLN A 50 -11.50 5.34 -2.07
C GLN A 50 -10.43 4.59 -2.85
N LEU A 51 -9.70 3.73 -2.18
CA LEU A 51 -8.77 2.79 -2.78
C LEU A 51 -9.54 1.51 -3.11
N ILE A 52 -9.43 1.06 -4.35
CA ILE A 52 -10.07 -0.16 -4.84
C ILE A 52 -9.06 -1.09 -5.47
N ASP A 53 -9.47 -2.33 -5.72
CA ASP A 53 -8.71 -3.35 -6.44
C ASP A 53 -7.32 -3.61 -5.83
N HIS A 54 -7.31 -4.25 -4.66
CA HIS A 54 -6.08 -4.65 -3.97
C HIS A 54 -5.64 -6.10 -4.29
N ASN A 55 -6.06 -6.64 -5.42
CA ASN A 55 -5.77 -8.03 -5.82
C ASN A 55 -4.28 -8.30 -6.07
N GLN A 56 -3.46 -7.25 -6.14
CA GLN A 56 -2.00 -7.33 -6.26
C GLN A 56 -1.28 -7.08 -4.93
N ALA A 57 -2.00 -6.88 -3.83
CA ALA A 57 -1.38 -6.77 -2.51
C ALA A 57 -0.68 -8.08 -2.09
N PHE A 58 0.27 -7.94 -1.18
CA PHE A 58 1.08 -9.02 -0.61
C PHE A 58 1.98 -9.74 -1.63
N LYS A 59 2.41 -9.00 -2.65
CA LYS A 59 3.35 -9.50 -3.66
C LYS A 59 4.73 -8.88 -3.49
N TRP A 60 5.51 -9.44 -2.59
CA TRP A 60 6.91 -9.08 -2.38
C TRP A 60 7.87 -10.09 -3.00
N PRO A 61 9.13 -9.68 -3.26
CA PRO A 61 9.67 -8.33 -3.10
C PRO A 61 9.19 -7.37 -4.19
N LEU A 62 9.05 -6.08 -3.83
CA LEU A 62 8.86 -5.00 -4.80
C LEU A 62 10.21 -4.43 -5.25
N ASP A 63 10.36 -4.19 -6.54
CA ASP A 63 11.40 -3.32 -7.04
C ASP A 63 11.03 -1.87 -6.70
N ALA A 64 11.69 -1.32 -5.67
CA ALA A 64 11.39 0.00 -5.13
C ALA A 64 11.50 1.13 -6.16
N LYS A 65 12.50 1.05 -7.06
CA LYS A 65 12.70 2.03 -8.12
C LYS A 65 11.54 1.98 -9.11
N LYS A 66 11.22 0.80 -9.62
CA LYS A 66 10.12 0.60 -10.56
C LYS A 66 8.78 0.99 -9.93
N PHE A 67 8.56 0.63 -8.65
CA PHE A 67 7.38 1.04 -7.90
C PHE A 67 7.27 2.57 -7.86
N ALA A 68 8.31 3.28 -7.44
CA ALA A 68 8.32 4.73 -7.35
C ALA A 68 8.08 5.41 -8.70
N GLU A 69 8.69 4.91 -9.78
CA GLU A 69 8.54 5.45 -11.14
C GLU A 69 7.14 5.25 -11.72
N SER A 70 6.46 4.13 -11.39
CA SER A 70 5.17 3.79 -12.00
C SER A 70 3.96 4.18 -11.14
N HIS A 71 4.13 4.38 -9.83
CA HIS A 71 3.03 4.67 -8.92
C HIS A 71 2.38 6.02 -9.22
N VAL A 72 1.04 6.09 -9.14
CA VAL A 72 0.27 7.32 -9.42
C VAL A 72 0.74 8.53 -8.62
N PHE A 73 1.25 8.33 -7.42
CA PHE A 73 1.82 9.34 -6.54
C PHE A 73 3.34 9.19 -6.37
N GLY A 74 4.00 8.62 -7.36
CA GLY A 74 5.45 8.52 -7.40
C GLY A 74 6.16 9.88 -7.54
N PRO A 75 7.50 9.93 -7.41
CA PRO A 75 8.27 11.18 -7.38
C PRO A 75 8.02 12.14 -8.54
N GLU A 76 7.74 11.64 -9.73
CA GLU A 76 7.47 12.47 -10.92
C GLU A 76 6.09 13.16 -10.87
N ASN A 77 5.18 12.66 -10.04
CA ASN A 77 3.78 13.10 -9.98
C ASN A 77 3.43 13.83 -8.69
N ARG A 78 4.42 14.12 -7.84
CA ARG A 78 4.18 14.66 -6.50
C ARG A 78 5.03 15.91 -6.21
N ALA A 79 4.45 16.85 -5.44
CA ALA A 79 5.16 18.01 -4.91
C ALA A 79 5.53 17.85 -3.42
N TRP A 80 5.51 16.63 -2.88
CA TRP A 80 5.78 16.34 -1.47
C TRP A 80 6.95 15.35 -1.33
N GLN A 81 7.55 15.34 -0.15
CA GLN A 81 8.56 14.38 0.27
C GLN A 81 8.18 13.80 1.62
N LEU A 82 8.64 12.59 1.90
CA LEU A 82 8.51 12.00 3.22
C LEU A 82 9.60 12.56 4.13
N ASP A 83 9.19 12.96 5.33
CA ASP A 83 10.09 13.46 6.37
C ASP A 83 10.15 12.51 7.60
N LEU A 84 10.87 12.92 8.63
CA LEU A 84 11.01 12.11 9.85
C LEU A 84 9.69 11.98 10.62
N VAL A 85 8.81 12.99 10.54
CA VAL A 85 7.50 12.95 11.21
C VAL A 85 6.60 11.94 10.50
N ASP A 86 6.56 11.99 9.17
CA ASP A 86 5.85 11.00 8.35
C ASP A 86 6.33 9.56 8.68
N LYS A 87 7.66 9.37 8.77
CA LYS A 87 8.24 8.06 9.11
C LYS A 87 7.75 7.55 10.46
N VAL A 88 7.76 8.39 11.49
CA VAL A 88 7.32 8.00 12.83
C VAL A 88 5.82 7.71 12.84
N GLU A 89 5.01 8.61 12.27
CA GLU A 89 3.55 8.50 12.29
C GLU A 89 3.06 7.27 11.50
N TYR A 90 3.49 7.14 10.25
CA TYR A 90 3.10 5.98 9.43
C TYR A 90 3.70 4.68 9.97
N GLY A 91 4.96 4.70 10.42
CA GLY A 91 5.62 3.54 11.00
C GLY A 91 4.87 2.98 12.20
N GLN A 92 4.44 3.86 13.13
CA GLN A 92 3.64 3.45 14.28
C GLN A 92 2.28 2.88 13.88
N ARG A 93 1.56 3.56 13.00
CA ARG A 93 0.23 3.10 12.53
C ARG A 93 0.31 1.75 11.81
N MET A 94 1.31 1.55 10.95
CA MET A 94 1.54 0.29 10.25
C MET A 94 1.91 -0.82 11.23
N HIS A 95 2.79 -0.55 12.19
CA HIS A 95 3.17 -1.51 13.22
C HIS A 95 1.97 -1.97 14.06
N ASP A 96 1.16 -1.02 14.54
CA ASP A 96 -0.03 -1.32 15.35
C ASP A 96 -1.06 -2.13 14.54
N THR A 97 -1.19 -1.84 13.24
CA THR A 97 -2.06 -2.59 12.35
C THR A 97 -1.53 -4.00 12.09
N ALA A 98 -0.22 -4.15 11.84
CA ALA A 98 0.42 -5.45 11.67
C ALA A 98 0.32 -6.31 12.94
N GLY A 99 0.41 -5.71 14.12
CA GLY A 99 0.22 -6.40 15.40
C GLY A 99 -1.17 -7.02 15.58
N ARG A 100 -2.18 -6.55 14.82
CA ARG A 100 -3.54 -7.10 14.79
C ARG A 100 -3.79 -8.06 13.63
N PHE A 101 -2.76 -8.36 12.83
CA PHE A 101 -2.92 -9.14 11.60
C PHE A 101 -3.52 -10.52 11.85
N SER A 102 -3.08 -11.24 12.89
CA SER A 102 -3.61 -12.56 13.24
C SER A 102 -5.10 -12.53 13.60
N ASP A 103 -5.54 -11.48 14.32
CA ASP A 103 -6.95 -11.31 14.67
C ASP A 103 -7.79 -11.05 13.41
N LEU A 104 -7.29 -10.19 12.50
CA LEU A 104 -7.96 -9.91 11.23
C LEU A 104 -8.04 -11.15 10.33
N CYS A 105 -7.02 -12.03 10.37
CA CYS A 105 -7.03 -13.27 9.61
C CYS A 105 -7.99 -14.32 10.17
N SER A 106 -8.39 -14.21 11.44
CA SER A 106 -9.40 -15.12 12.02
C SER A 106 -10.77 -14.99 11.37
N ASP A 107 -11.06 -13.82 10.78
CA ASP A 107 -12.32 -13.53 10.10
C ASP A 107 -12.37 -14.02 8.64
N ILE A 108 -11.28 -14.63 8.14
CA ILE A 108 -11.27 -15.23 6.79
C ILE A 108 -12.29 -16.37 6.73
N PRO A 109 -13.25 -16.35 5.77
CA PRO A 109 -14.25 -17.39 5.63
C PRO A 109 -13.64 -18.79 5.51
N ALA A 110 -14.28 -19.79 6.13
CA ALA A 110 -13.79 -21.17 6.13
C ALA A 110 -13.60 -21.70 4.70
N GLU A 111 -14.53 -21.37 3.80
CA GLU A 111 -14.51 -21.78 2.39
C GLU A 111 -13.26 -21.29 1.65
N TRP A 112 -12.73 -20.14 2.04
CA TRP A 112 -11.49 -19.60 1.47
C TRP A 112 -10.26 -20.28 2.05
N ARG A 113 -10.31 -20.64 3.34
CA ARG A 113 -9.23 -21.39 4.01
C ARG A 113 -9.12 -22.82 3.49
N ASP A 114 -10.24 -23.44 3.15
CA ASP A 114 -10.29 -24.82 2.64
C ASP A 114 -9.69 -24.99 1.23
N SER A 115 -9.50 -23.87 0.50
CA SER A 115 -8.85 -23.87 -0.82
C SER A 115 -7.33 -24.07 -0.76
N ILE A 116 -6.72 -23.96 0.42
CA ILE A 116 -5.29 -24.13 0.66
C ILE A 116 -5.09 -25.07 1.87
N SER A 117 -4.02 -25.85 1.89
CA SER A 117 -3.74 -26.70 3.07
C SER A 117 -3.49 -25.82 4.31
N ALA A 118 -3.88 -26.30 5.49
CA ALA A 118 -3.70 -25.56 6.74
C ALA A 118 -2.23 -25.11 6.95
N ALA A 119 -1.26 -26.00 6.72
CA ALA A 119 0.16 -25.66 6.80
C ALA A 119 0.61 -24.66 5.71
N GLY A 120 -0.01 -24.68 4.54
CA GLY A 120 0.25 -23.72 3.47
C GLY A 120 -0.28 -22.33 3.82
N LEU A 121 -1.49 -22.27 4.39
CA LEU A 121 -2.09 -21.02 4.86
C LEU A 121 -1.27 -20.39 5.99
N GLU A 122 -0.90 -21.18 7.01
CA GLU A 122 -0.10 -20.71 8.14
C GLU A 122 1.22 -20.08 7.66
N ARG A 123 1.95 -20.78 6.80
CA ARG A 123 3.21 -20.28 6.22
C ARG A 123 3.00 -18.98 5.44
N LEU A 124 1.92 -18.90 4.65
CA LEU A 124 1.59 -17.68 3.88
C LEU A 124 1.32 -16.50 4.81
N LEU A 125 0.55 -16.70 5.88
CA LEU A 125 0.22 -15.65 6.84
C LEU A 125 1.46 -15.21 7.63
N GLU A 126 2.35 -16.12 8.01
CA GLU A 126 3.63 -15.81 8.65
C GLU A 126 4.53 -14.98 7.72
N GLU A 127 4.62 -15.35 6.44
CA GLU A 127 5.38 -14.59 5.44
C GLU A 127 4.82 -13.17 5.26
N ILE A 128 3.49 -13.03 5.14
CA ILE A 128 2.84 -11.73 5.03
C ILE A 128 3.14 -10.89 6.27
N LEU A 129 2.94 -11.42 7.47
CA LEU A 129 3.20 -10.69 8.71
C LEU A 129 4.67 -10.25 8.81
N SER A 130 5.61 -11.14 8.47
CA SER A 130 7.04 -10.82 8.47
C SER A 130 7.36 -9.63 7.57
N ASN A 131 6.79 -9.59 6.36
CA ASN A 131 6.97 -8.46 5.44
C ASN A 131 6.30 -7.17 5.96
N LEU A 132 5.09 -7.25 6.52
CA LEU A 132 4.41 -6.09 7.10
C LEU A 132 5.21 -5.46 8.25
N MET A 133 5.90 -6.27 9.05
CA MET A 133 6.73 -5.80 10.17
C MET A 133 8.01 -5.08 9.73
N LEU A 134 8.43 -5.17 8.46
CA LEU A 134 9.58 -4.44 7.92
C LEU A 134 9.41 -2.91 7.99
N CYS A 135 8.18 -2.41 8.17
CA CYS A 135 7.92 -0.97 8.38
C CYS A 135 8.69 -0.35 9.55
N GLN A 136 9.22 -1.16 10.47
CA GLN A 136 10.07 -0.73 11.59
C GLN A 136 11.55 -0.59 11.21
N SER A 137 11.98 -1.10 10.06
CA SER A 137 13.38 -1.08 9.64
C SER A 137 13.75 0.23 8.92
N ASP A 138 14.99 0.66 9.08
CA ASP A 138 15.51 1.81 8.33
C ASP A 138 15.60 1.51 6.83
N GLU A 139 15.79 0.26 6.46
CA GLU A 139 15.83 -0.18 5.06
C GLU A 139 14.52 0.11 4.35
N PHE A 140 13.36 -0.25 4.96
CA PHE A 140 12.04 0.06 4.43
C PHE A 140 11.89 1.55 4.04
N TRP A 141 12.33 2.46 4.92
CA TRP A 141 12.19 3.89 4.70
C TRP A 141 13.23 4.48 3.76
N SER A 142 14.39 3.83 3.63
CA SER A 142 15.49 4.33 2.79
C SER A 142 15.13 4.33 1.30
N VAL A 143 14.25 3.42 0.87
CA VAL A 143 13.84 3.25 -0.53
C VAL A 143 12.66 4.13 -0.93
N LEU A 144 11.98 4.78 0.04
CA LEU A 144 10.80 5.64 -0.20
C LEU A 144 11.16 7.14 -0.32
N LYS A 145 12.44 7.48 -0.30
CA LYS A 145 12.94 8.86 -0.37
C LYS A 145 12.70 9.53 -1.71
#